data_b9576e861f70b7f947b0308843026a4e
#
_entry.id   b9576e861f70b7f947b0308843026a4e
#
_cell.length_a   1.000
_cell.length_b   1.000
_cell.length_c   1.000
_cell.angle_alpha   90.00
_cell.angle_beta   90.00
_cell.angle_gamma   90.00
#
_symmetry.space_group_name_H-M   'P 1'
#
loop_
_entity.id
_entity.type
_entity.pdbx_description
1 polymer ?
#
loop_
_entity_poly.entity_id
_entity_poly.type
_entity_poly.pdbx_seq_one_letter_code
_entity_poly.pdbx_strand_id
1 'polypeptide(L)'
;MQSNDMVVVVTPSYLPEQSEPNQHRYLFSYHVQVRNTSAQAAQLISRHWVITDAEQNVQEVKGLGVVGKQPLIGPGEVFEYSSGCPLPTPFGTMKGSFHFVGENGVPFDVRIDEFVLSMPQTLY
;
A
#
# COMPACT_ATOMS: atom_id res chain seq x y z
N MET A 1 -5.97 -15.77 14.03
CA MET A 1 -5.51 -15.55 12.66
C MET A 1 -4.07 -15.11 12.66
N GLN A 2 -3.37 -15.38 11.60
CA GLN A 2 -1.97 -15.06 11.47
C GLN A 2 -1.77 -14.17 10.25
N SER A 3 -0.62 -13.48 10.17
CA SER A 3 -0.32 -12.56 9.08
C SER A 3 -0.33 -13.21 7.70
N ASN A 4 0.03 -14.50 7.60
CA ASN A 4 0.03 -15.22 6.32
C ASN A 4 -1.36 -15.63 5.85
N ASP A 5 -2.41 -15.38 6.65
CA ASP A 5 -3.80 -15.60 6.24
C ASP A 5 -4.32 -14.47 5.36
N MET A 6 -3.56 -13.40 5.23
CA MET A 6 -3.87 -12.29 4.33
C MET A 6 -2.79 -12.21 3.24
N VAL A 7 -3.22 -12.21 1.98
CA VAL A 7 -2.32 -12.07 0.83
C VAL A 7 -2.49 -10.65 0.29
N VAL A 8 -1.41 -9.88 0.29
CA VAL A 8 -1.41 -8.49 -0.21
C VAL A 8 -0.63 -8.43 -1.51
N VAL A 9 -1.27 -7.89 -2.55
CA VAL A 9 -0.66 -7.65 -3.85
C VAL A 9 -0.76 -6.17 -4.16
N VAL A 10 0.37 -5.53 -4.47
CA VAL A 10 0.41 -4.10 -4.81
C VAL A 10 0.91 -3.94 -6.24
N THR A 11 0.18 -3.17 -7.03
CA THR A 11 0.53 -2.86 -8.41
C THR A 11 0.73 -1.35 -8.54
N PRO A 12 1.98 -0.86 -8.60
CA PRO A 12 2.26 0.56 -8.76
C PRO A 12 2.16 0.98 -10.21
N SER A 13 1.92 2.28 -10.43
CA SER A 13 1.82 2.86 -11.77
C SER A 13 2.26 4.32 -11.72
N TYR A 14 3.02 4.77 -12.74
CA TYR A 14 3.38 6.17 -12.89
C TYR A 14 2.25 6.93 -13.57
N LEU A 15 1.97 8.16 -13.11
CA LEU A 15 0.93 9.02 -13.67
C LEU A 15 1.58 10.22 -14.38
N PRO A 16 1.99 10.07 -15.67
CA PRO A 16 2.70 11.14 -16.35
C PRO A 16 1.86 12.40 -16.53
N GLU A 17 0.56 12.27 -16.74
CA GLU A 17 -0.33 13.41 -16.97
C GLU A 17 -0.53 14.26 -15.71
N GLN A 18 -0.28 13.70 -14.54
CA GLN A 18 -0.41 14.41 -13.26
C GLN A 18 0.93 14.74 -12.65
N SER A 19 2.02 14.41 -13.33
CA SER A 19 3.38 14.68 -12.87
C SER A 19 3.90 15.96 -13.49
N GLU A 20 4.84 16.62 -12.78
CA GLU A 20 5.52 17.82 -13.25
C GLU A 20 7.03 17.66 -13.01
N PRO A 21 7.72 16.86 -13.85
CA PRO A 21 9.16 16.59 -13.65
C PRO A 21 10.03 17.83 -13.57
N ASN A 22 9.65 18.90 -14.30
CA ASN A 22 10.37 20.18 -14.27
C ASN A 22 10.31 20.86 -12.88
N GLN A 23 9.37 20.46 -12.05
CA GLN A 23 9.21 20.96 -10.70
C GLN A 23 9.53 19.89 -9.65
N HIS A 24 10.23 18.84 -10.05
CA HIS A 24 10.58 17.72 -9.17
C HIS A 24 9.33 17.10 -8.51
N ARG A 25 8.28 16.91 -9.30
CA ARG A 25 7.03 16.35 -8.83
C ARG A 25 6.65 15.16 -9.69
N TYR A 26 6.70 13.97 -9.10
CA TYR A 26 6.40 12.70 -9.76
C TYR A 26 5.27 12.05 -9.01
N LEU A 27 4.13 11.82 -9.68
CA LEU A 27 2.96 11.23 -9.05
C LEU A 27 2.81 9.79 -9.49
N PHE A 28 2.64 8.93 -8.50
CA PHE A 28 2.40 7.50 -8.70
C PHE A 28 1.05 7.14 -8.09
N SER A 29 0.39 6.14 -8.68
CA SER A 29 -0.71 5.45 -8.04
C SER A 29 -0.24 4.05 -7.67
N TYR A 30 -0.91 3.45 -6.69
CA TYR A 30 -0.71 2.05 -6.37
C TYR A 30 -2.05 1.42 -6.07
N HIS A 31 -2.27 0.25 -6.69
CA HIS A 31 -3.48 -0.53 -6.51
C HIS A 31 -3.18 -1.67 -5.56
N VAL A 32 -3.98 -1.81 -4.52
CA VAL A 32 -3.78 -2.81 -3.47
C VAL A 32 -4.92 -3.79 -3.48
N GLN A 33 -4.58 -5.08 -3.46
CA GLN A 33 -5.53 -6.18 -3.28
C GLN A 33 -5.18 -6.91 -2.00
N VAL A 34 -6.17 -7.07 -1.13
CA VAL A 34 -6.01 -7.81 0.13
C VAL A 34 -7.00 -8.97 0.12
N ARG A 35 -6.48 -10.19 0.09
CA ARG A 35 -7.29 -11.40 0.07
C ARG A 35 -7.20 -12.11 1.41
N ASN A 36 -8.34 -12.46 1.96
CA ASN A 36 -8.41 -13.27 3.16
C ASN A 36 -8.47 -14.75 2.78
N THR A 37 -7.40 -15.49 3.08
CA THR A 37 -7.30 -16.92 2.77
C THR A 37 -7.65 -17.80 3.97
N SER A 38 -8.07 -17.19 5.09
CA SER A 38 -8.43 -17.92 6.30
C SER A 38 -9.92 -18.30 6.31
N ALA A 39 -10.33 -19.04 7.31
CA ALA A 39 -11.72 -19.42 7.53
C ALA A 39 -12.47 -18.41 8.41
N GLN A 40 -11.83 -17.31 8.82
CA GLN A 40 -12.42 -16.31 9.71
C GLN A 40 -12.34 -14.93 9.07
N ALA A 41 -13.32 -14.08 9.38
CA ALA A 41 -13.28 -12.68 8.94
C ALA A 41 -12.31 -11.87 9.79
N ALA A 42 -11.77 -10.80 9.21
CA ALA A 42 -10.93 -9.83 9.92
C ALA A 42 -11.17 -8.44 9.40
N GLN A 43 -11.05 -7.46 10.28
CA GLN A 43 -11.25 -6.06 9.94
C GLN A 43 -9.91 -5.35 9.85
N LEU A 44 -9.69 -4.63 8.75
CA LEU A 44 -8.52 -3.78 8.57
C LEU A 44 -8.76 -2.49 9.34
N ILE A 45 -7.92 -2.22 10.36
CA ILE A 45 -8.12 -1.10 11.28
C ILE A 45 -7.26 0.10 10.90
N SER A 46 -5.98 -0.14 10.60
CA SER A 46 -5.05 0.97 10.33
C SER A 46 -3.94 0.54 9.38
N ARG A 47 -3.22 1.53 8.86
CA ARG A 47 -2.11 1.34 7.94
C ARG A 47 -0.88 2.10 8.40
N HIS A 48 0.28 1.59 8.02
CA HIS A 48 1.55 2.26 8.20
C HIS A 48 2.37 2.09 6.92
N TRP A 49 2.80 3.20 6.34
CA TRP A 49 3.66 3.22 5.16
C TRP A 49 4.99 3.87 5.47
N VAL A 50 6.06 3.32 4.90
CA VAL A 50 7.39 3.92 4.89
C VAL A 50 7.76 4.17 3.44
N ILE A 51 7.93 5.43 3.09
CA ILE A 51 8.18 5.88 1.73
C ILE A 51 9.59 6.45 1.67
N THR A 52 10.44 5.93 0.79
CA THR A 52 11.81 6.38 0.64
C THR A 52 12.02 6.86 -0.78
N ASP A 53 12.48 8.10 -0.95
CA ASP A 53 12.79 8.63 -2.28
C ASP A 53 14.20 8.27 -2.74
N ALA A 54 14.58 8.70 -3.95
CA ALA A 54 15.88 8.35 -4.52
C ALA A 54 17.05 9.00 -3.78
N GLU A 55 16.80 10.03 -3.01
CA GLU A 55 17.82 10.72 -2.21
C GLU A 55 17.87 10.20 -0.77
N GLN A 56 17.19 9.11 -0.49
CA GLN A 56 17.14 8.44 0.82
C GLN A 56 16.39 9.25 1.88
N ASN A 57 15.56 10.20 1.47
CA ASN A 57 14.64 10.84 2.41
C ASN A 57 13.48 9.91 2.71
N VAL A 58 13.17 9.73 3.99
CA VAL A 58 12.16 8.80 4.45
C VAL A 58 10.96 9.56 5.01
N GLN A 59 9.76 9.18 4.57
CA GLN A 59 8.50 9.69 5.07
C GLN A 59 7.68 8.52 5.60
N GLU A 60 7.09 8.68 6.76
CA GLU A 60 6.17 7.69 7.31
C GLU A 60 4.75 8.25 7.32
N VAL A 61 3.79 7.39 6.95
CA VAL A 61 2.37 7.73 6.95
C VAL A 61 1.65 6.69 7.79
N LYS A 62 0.97 7.14 8.85
CA LYS A 62 0.15 6.28 9.71
C LYS A 62 -1.26 6.84 9.73
N GLY A 63 -2.24 5.95 9.69
CA GLY A 63 -3.63 6.40 9.76
C GLY A 63 -4.60 5.25 9.91
N LEU A 64 -5.82 5.61 10.30
CA LEU A 64 -6.91 4.66 10.42
C LEU A 64 -7.45 4.30 9.04
N GLY A 65 -7.68 3.00 8.84
CA GLY A 65 -8.30 2.49 7.63
C GLY A 65 -7.48 2.69 6.36
N VAL A 66 -8.15 2.52 5.23
CA VAL A 66 -7.62 2.74 3.89
C VAL A 66 -8.67 3.45 3.08
N VAL A 67 -8.30 4.58 2.43
CA VAL A 67 -9.19 5.44 1.65
C VAL A 67 -10.54 5.71 2.36
N GLY A 68 -10.48 6.00 3.65
CA GLY A 68 -11.66 6.31 4.46
C GLY A 68 -12.49 5.12 4.92
N LYS A 69 -12.00 3.90 4.76
CA LYS A 69 -12.74 2.67 5.12
C LYS A 69 -11.93 1.79 6.05
N GLN A 70 -12.65 1.08 6.92
CA GLN A 70 -12.08 0.00 7.74
C GLN A 70 -12.82 -1.29 7.37
N PRO A 71 -12.48 -1.91 6.22
CA PRO A 71 -13.27 -3.00 5.68
C PRO A 71 -13.17 -4.26 6.53
N LEU A 72 -14.33 -4.94 6.67
CA LEU A 72 -14.38 -6.30 7.19
C LEU A 72 -14.25 -7.24 6.00
N ILE A 73 -13.19 -8.05 5.99
CA ILE A 73 -12.89 -8.96 4.88
C ILE A 73 -13.21 -10.37 5.33
N GLY A 74 -14.24 -10.97 4.73
CA GLY A 74 -14.65 -12.32 5.05
C GLY A 74 -13.77 -13.38 4.40
N PRO A 75 -13.96 -14.66 4.77
CA PRO A 75 -13.21 -15.76 4.20
C PRO A 75 -13.33 -15.80 2.66
N GLY A 76 -12.19 -15.84 1.97
CA GLY A 76 -12.15 -15.90 0.52
C GLY A 76 -12.41 -14.57 -0.18
N GLU A 77 -12.77 -13.52 0.56
CA GLU A 77 -13.06 -12.21 -0.04
C GLU A 77 -11.77 -11.45 -0.33
N VAL A 78 -11.89 -10.54 -1.31
CA VAL A 78 -10.80 -9.63 -1.70
C VAL A 78 -11.31 -8.21 -1.52
N PHE A 79 -10.53 -7.39 -0.81
CA PHE A 79 -10.75 -5.95 -0.75
C PHE A 79 -9.70 -5.26 -1.62
N GLU A 80 -10.13 -4.32 -2.45
CA GLU A 80 -9.25 -3.60 -3.36
C GLU A 80 -9.42 -2.10 -3.20
N TYR A 81 -8.31 -1.37 -3.32
CA TYR A 81 -8.35 0.08 -3.38
C TYR A 81 -7.14 0.61 -4.12
N SER A 82 -7.23 1.86 -4.57
CA SER A 82 -6.10 2.57 -5.17
C SER A 82 -5.86 3.86 -4.41
N SER A 83 -4.61 4.28 -4.34
CA SER A 83 -4.23 5.54 -3.72
C SER A 83 -3.05 6.14 -4.47
N GLY A 84 -2.67 7.36 -4.12
CA GLY A 84 -1.58 8.06 -4.77
C GLY A 84 -0.40 8.28 -3.84
N CYS A 85 0.78 8.41 -4.43
CA CYS A 85 2.00 8.75 -3.71
C CYS A 85 2.82 9.73 -4.55
N PRO A 86 2.93 11.00 -4.13
CA PRO A 86 3.84 11.94 -4.78
C PRO A 86 5.26 11.75 -4.27
N LEU A 87 6.22 11.85 -5.18
CA LEU A 87 7.65 11.83 -4.85
C LEU A 87 8.34 13.03 -5.47
N PRO A 88 9.39 13.58 -4.81
CA PRO A 88 10.21 14.63 -5.40
C PRO A 88 11.25 14.11 -6.38
N THR A 89 11.37 12.80 -6.52
CA THR A 89 12.35 12.13 -7.37
C THR A 89 11.65 11.14 -8.31
N PRO A 90 12.28 10.76 -9.46
CA PRO A 90 11.65 9.91 -10.45
C PRO A 90 11.47 8.44 -10.03
N PHE A 91 12.02 8.05 -8.90
CA PHE A 91 11.81 6.72 -8.34
C PHE A 91 11.93 6.75 -6.81
N GLY A 92 11.41 5.71 -6.20
CA GLY A 92 11.48 5.50 -4.76
C GLY A 92 10.89 4.15 -4.41
N THR A 93 10.71 3.90 -3.13
CA THR A 93 10.14 2.65 -2.63
C THR A 93 9.08 2.91 -1.59
N MET A 94 8.16 1.96 -1.47
CA MET A 94 7.18 1.92 -0.37
C MET A 94 7.19 0.54 0.25
N LYS A 95 7.03 0.50 1.57
CA LYS A 95 6.80 -0.73 2.33
C LYS A 95 5.97 -0.37 3.56
N GLY A 96 5.45 -1.35 4.23
CA GLY A 96 4.68 -1.04 5.43
C GLY A 96 3.96 -2.23 6.01
N SER A 97 2.82 -1.94 6.64
CA SER A 97 1.99 -2.96 7.25
C SER A 97 0.55 -2.50 7.35
N PHE A 98 -0.36 -3.49 7.39
CA PHE A 98 -1.74 -3.30 7.77
C PHE A 98 -1.97 -3.93 9.14
N HIS A 99 -2.77 -3.27 9.96
CA HIS A 99 -3.14 -3.76 11.28
C HIS A 99 -4.59 -4.22 11.25
N PHE A 100 -4.79 -5.48 11.60
CA PHE A 100 -6.10 -6.12 11.57
C PHE A 100 -6.54 -6.55 12.97
N VAL A 101 -7.86 -6.72 13.10
CA VAL A 101 -8.44 -7.41 14.25
C VAL A 101 -9.29 -8.55 13.69
N GLY A 102 -9.01 -9.78 14.14
CA GLY A 102 -9.78 -10.95 13.77
C GLY A 102 -11.16 -10.97 14.43
N GLU A 103 -12.05 -11.83 13.93
CA GLU A 103 -13.41 -11.95 14.52
C GLU A 103 -13.39 -12.43 15.96
N ASN A 104 -12.29 -13.04 16.41
CA ASN A 104 -12.07 -13.41 17.81
C ASN A 104 -11.58 -12.25 18.68
N GLY A 105 -11.44 -11.05 18.12
CA GLY A 105 -10.98 -9.85 18.83
C GLY A 105 -9.46 -9.74 18.99
N VAL A 106 -8.70 -10.68 18.43
CA VAL A 106 -7.23 -10.68 18.55
C VAL A 106 -6.60 -9.86 17.42
N PRO A 107 -5.75 -8.86 17.74
CA PRO A 107 -5.07 -8.08 16.72
C PRO A 107 -3.92 -8.86 16.10
N PHE A 108 -3.63 -8.56 14.83
CA PHE A 108 -2.47 -9.08 14.13
C PHE A 108 -2.06 -8.11 13.03
N ASP A 109 -0.77 -8.15 12.66
CA ASP A 109 -0.22 -7.28 11.62
C ASP A 109 0.09 -8.09 10.38
N VAL A 110 -0.10 -7.46 9.22
CA VAL A 110 0.23 -8.03 7.92
C VAL A 110 1.28 -7.14 7.27
N ARG A 111 2.44 -7.70 6.99
CA ARG A 111 3.53 -6.99 6.36
C ARG A 111 3.22 -6.76 4.88
N ILE A 112 3.51 -5.55 4.39
CA ILE A 112 3.48 -5.21 2.97
C ILE A 112 4.94 -5.14 2.51
N ASP A 113 5.34 -6.09 1.67
CA ASP A 113 6.71 -6.13 1.16
C ASP A 113 7.03 -4.89 0.34
N GLU A 114 8.30 -4.50 0.36
CA GLU A 114 8.77 -3.34 -0.38
C GLU A 114 8.47 -3.48 -1.86
N PHE A 115 7.97 -2.40 -2.46
CA PHE A 115 7.79 -2.31 -3.90
C PHE A 115 8.36 -0.99 -4.41
N VAL A 116 8.69 -0.96 -5.71
CA VAL A 116 9.35 0.18 -6.34
C VAL A 116 8.32 1.05 -7.04
N LEU A 117 8.44 2.37 -6.84
CA LEU A 117 7.77 3.38 -7.63
C LEU A 117 8.82 3.92 -8.60
N SER A 118 8.58 3.79 -9.90
CA SER A 118 9.57 4.19 -10.89
C SER A 118 8.92 4.76 -12.13
N MET A 119 9.39 5.93 -12.54
CA MET A 119 9.03 6.50 -13.83
C MET A 119 9.62 5.59 -14.93
N PRO A 120 8.83 5.18 -15.94
CA PRO A 120 9.34 4.35 -17.01
C PRO A 120 10.48 5.03 -17.76
N GLN A 121 11.52 4.27 -18.12
CA GLN A 121 12.61 4.75 -18.93
C GLN A 121 12.34 4.45 -20.40
N THR A 122 12.69 5.41 -21.25
CA THR A 122 12.62 5.21 -22.69
C THR A 122 13.89 4.51 -23.14
N LEU A 123 13.73 3.42 -23.88
CA LEU A 123 14.85 2.68 -24.47
C LEU A 123 14.94 3.03 -25.96
N TYR A 124 16.12 3.29 -26.42
CA TYR A 124 16.38 3.61 -27.82
C TYR A 124 17.19 2.51 -28.49
#